data_1f22b9dfe2464551af0f9d9b3ade5fa7
#
_entry.id   1f22b9dfe2464551af0f9d9b3ade5fa7
#
_cell.length_a   1.000
_cell.length_b   1.000
_cell.length_c   1.000
_cell.angle_alpha   90.00
_cell.angle_beta   90.00
_cell.angle_gamma   90.00
#
_symmetry.space_group_name_H-M   'P 1'
#
loop_
_entity.id
_entity.type
_entity.pdbx_description
1 polymer ?
#
loop_
_entity_poly.entity_id
_entity_poly.type
_entity_poly.pdbx_seq_one_letter_code
_entity_poly.pdbx_strand_id
1 'polypeptide(L)'
;MFTGLIREIGETKSLKDNILTIKSNLNPKIGDSIAVNGVCLTVISKSNGLFSVELSRETRDIINISKFKGELHLEPAMGIGDRFEGHIVQGHIDCIGEVKEIQRRENGTDFIIEVPKEYIRYIVPKGSIAIDGVSLTINSVYQNSFRVTIIPHTLKETLIGSYKIGTEVNIETDIFARYIEHILNFKKRDRVSWGDIDSILMSY
;
A
#
# COMPACT_ATOMS: atom_id res chain seq x y z
N MET A 1 -4.10 -9.65 7.07
CA MET A 1 -2.65 -9.68 6.76
C MET A 1 -2.47 -10.25 5.37
N PHE A 2 -1.66 -9.62 4.54
CA PHE A 2 -1.41 -9.95 3.14
C PHE A 2 0.09 -10.04 2.89
N THR A 3 0.47 -10.44 1.70
CA THR A 3 1.88 -10.58 1.29
C THR A 3 2.28 -9.63 0.16
N GLY A 4 1.30 -8.99 -0.46
CA GLY A 4 1.47 -8.15 -1.64
C GLY A 4 1.60 -8.94 -2.94
N LEU A 5 1.04 -10.15 -2.97
CA LEU A 5 0.95 -10.98 -4.17
C LEU A 5 -0.48 -11.00 -4.69
N ILE A 6 -0.69 -10.34 -5.80
CA ILE A 6 -2.01 -10.29 -6.44
C ILE A 6 -2.42 -11.71 -6.88
N ARG A 7 -3.62 -12.12 -6.49
CA ARG A 7 -4.16 -13.45 -6.81
C ARG A 7 -5.16 -13.41 -7.94
N GLU A 8 -5.82 -12.27 -8.15
CA GLU A 8 -6.79 -12.09 -9.21
C GLU A 8 -6.92 -10.61 -9.59
N ILE A 9 -7.25 -10.35 -10.83
CA ILE A 9 -7.77 -9.06 -11.28
C ILE A 9 -9.30 -9.16 -11.30
N GLY A 10 -9.94 -8.52 -10.33
CA GLY A 10 -11.40 -8.43 -10.25
C GLY A 10 -11.96 -7.24 -11.02
N GLU A 11 -13.27 -7.18 -11.17
CA GLU A 11 -13.96 -6.12 -11.89
C GLU A 11 -15.03 -5.46 -11.02
N THR A 12 -14.98 -4.13 -10.88
CA THR A 12 -16.04 -3.37 -10.21
C THR A 12 -17.35 -3.47 -10.96
N LYS A 13 -18.40 -3.91 -10.29
CA LYS A 13 -19.77 -3.91 -10.82
C LYS A 13 -20.55 -2.69 -10.36
N SER A 14 -20.38 -2.26 -9.15
CA SER A 14 -20.96 -1.02 -8.64
C SER A 14 -20.19 -0.48 -7.45
N LEU A 15 -20.20 0.82 -7.29
CA LEU A 15 -19.78 1.53 -6.08
C LEU A 15 -20.89 2.51 -5.73
N LYS A 16 -21.67 2.21 -4.71
CA LYS A 16 -22.82 2.99 -4.28
C LYS A 16 -22.93 2.97 -2.76
N ASP A 17 -23.20 4.11 -2.18
CA ASP A 17 -23.40 4.25 -0.71
C ASP A 17 -22.25 3.61 0.11
N ASN A 18 -21.01 3.80 -0.34
CA ASN A 18 -19.79 3.22 0.23
C ASN A 18 -19.62 1.70 0.09
N ILE A 19 -20.55 1.04 -0.58
CA ILE A 19 -20.50 -0.39 -0.85
C ILE A 19 -19.92 -0.61 -2.25
N LEU A 20 -18.77 -1.28 -2.30
CA LEU A 20 -18.12 -1.71 -3.54
C LEU A 20 -18.48 -3.16 -3.81
N THR A 21 -19.15 -3.42 -4.94
CA THR A 21 -19.46 -4.78 -5.41
C THR A 21 -18.48 -5.16 -6.51
N ILE A 22 -17.83 -6.30 -6.34
CA ILE A 22 -16.74 -6.79 -7.20
C ILE A 22 -17.14 -8.13 -7.79
N LYS A 23 -16.93 -8.29 -9.10
CA LYS A 23 -16.98 -9.58 -9.78
C LYS A 23 -15.61 -10.23 -9.67
N SER A 24 -15.57 -11.48 -9.22
CA SER A 24 -14.34 -12.22 -8.98
C SER A 24 -14.60 -13.72 -8.97
N ASN A 25 -13.58 -14.51 -9.32
CA ASN A 25 -13.57 -15.97 -9.14
C ASN A 25 -13.15 -16.37 -7.71
N LEU A 26 -12.60 -15.43 -6.92
CA LEU A 26 -12.40 -15.65 -5.49
C LEU A 26 -13.73 -15.98 -4.83
N ASN A 27 -13.72 -16.92 -3.90
CA ASN A 27 -14.91 -17.32 -3.16
C ASN A 27 -14.78 -16.99 -1.66
N PRO A 28 -14.66 -15.70 -1.29
CA PRO A 28 -14.50 -15.32 0.11
C PRO A 28 -15.77 -15.62 0.90
N LYS A 29 -15.61 -15.77 2.22
CA LYS A 29 -16.74 -15.85 3.16
C LYS A 29 -17.07 -14.43 3.66
N ILE A 30 -18.30 -14.23 4.11
CA ILE A 30 -18.68 -13.02 4.83
C ILE A 30 -17.81 -12.93 6.10
N GLY A 31 -17.20 -11.77 6.33
CA GLY A 31 -16.25 -11.52 7.40
C GLY A 31 -14.78 -11.70 6.99
N ASP A 32 -14.47 -12.30 5.84
CA ASP A 32 -13.09 -12.38 5.35
C ASP A 32 -12.56 -10.99 4.98
N SER A 33 -11.24 -10.81 5.12
CA SER A 33 -10.53 -9.64 4.63
C SER A 33 -9.98 -9.90 3.23
N ILE A 34 -10.23 -8.96 2.33
CA ILE A 34 -9.65 -8.94 0.97
C ILE A 34 -8.92 -7.60 0.80
N ALA A 35 -7.69 -7.62 0.32
CA ALA A 35 -7.01 -6.42 -0.16
C ALA A 35 -7.51 -6.09 -1.58
N VAL A 36 -8.06 -4.90 -1.75
CA VAL A 36 -8.56 -4.38 -3.03
C VAL A 36 -7.71 -3.16 -3.39
N ASN A 37 -6.93 -3.22 -4.45
CA ASN A 37 -5.88 -2.23 -4.75
C ASN A 37 -5.03 -1.89 -3.51
N GLY A 38 -4.69 -2.91 -2.72
CA GLY A 38 -3.93 -2.78 -1.48
C GLY A 38 -4.73 -2.34 -0.25
N VAL A 39 -6.00 -1.99 -0.37
CA VAL A 39 -6.85 -1.59 0.77
C VAL A 39 -7.49 -2.81 1.41
N CYS A 40 -7.24 -3.04 2.70
CA CYS A 40 -7.90 -4.10 3.48
C CYS A 40 -9.37 -3.77 3.68
N LEU A 41 -10.24 -4.59 3.10
CA LEU A 41 -11.69 -4.44 3.19
C LEU A 41 -12.35 -5.74 3.65
N THR A 42 -13.41 -5.64 4.42
CA THR A 42 -14.15 -6.80 4.93
C THR A 42 -15.32 -7.13 4.01
N VAL A 43 -15.46 -8.40 3.68
CA VAL A 43 -16.58 -8.92 2.89
C VAL A 43 -17.87 -8.86 3.72
N ILE A 44 -18.85 -8.11 3.25
CA ILE A 44 -20.15 -7.94 3.93
C ILE A 44 -21.28 -8.75 3.28
N SER A 45 -21.13 -9.09 1.98
CA SER A 45 -22.09 -9.94 1.28
C SER A 45 -21.44 -10.66 0.09
N LYS A 46 -22.05 -11.77 -0.34
CA LYS A 46 -21.64 -12.48 -1.55
C LYS A 46 -22.80 -13.15 -2.25
N SER A 47 -22.76 -13.21 -3.58
CA SER A 47 -23.75 -13.92 -4.41
C SER A 47 -23.23 -14.13 -5.82
N ASN A 48 -23.31 -15.38 -6.34
CA ASN A 48 -23.10 -15.70 -7.77
C ASN A 48 -21.83 -15.09 -8.42
N GLY A 49 -20.65 -15.29 -7.83
CA GLY A 49 -19.40 -14.76 -8.36
C GLY A 49 -19.21 -13.25 -8.12
N LEU A 50 -20.05 -12.68 -7.25
CA LEU A 50 -19.92 -11.32 -6.75
C LEU A 50 -19.68 -11.35 -5.24
N PHE A 51 -18.91 -10.42 -4.74
CA PHE A 51 -18.86 -10.09 -3.32
C PHE A 51 -18.89 -8.57 -3.14
N SER A 52 -19.34 -8.13 -1.97
CA SER A 52 -19.36 -6.71 -1.65
C SER A 52 -18.56 -6.45 -0.39
N VAL A 53 -17.88 -5.31 -0.39
CA VAL A 53 -17.11 -4.78 0.73
C VAL A 53 -17.55 -3.36 1.03
N GLU A 54 -17.35 -2.90 2.26
CA GLU A 54 -17.69 -1.54 2.67
C GLU A 54 -16.42 -0.70 2.86
N LEU A 55 -16.43 0.50 2.28
CA LEU A 55 -15.38 1.51 2.43
C LEU A 55 -15.69 2.40 3.64
N SER A 56 -14.92 2.28 4.72
CA SER A 56 -15.04 3.16 5.89
C SER A 56 -14.79 4.63 5.50
N ARG A 57 -15.24 5.55 6.35
CA ARG A 57 -14.96 6.98 6.14
C ARG A 57 -13.46 7.25 6.12
N GLU A 58 -12.71 6.71 7.08
CA GLU A 58 -11.26 6.86 7.17
C GLU A 58 -10.57 6.38 5.89
N THR A 59 -10.95 5.21 5.38
CA THR A 59 -10.42 4.69 4.11
C THR A 59 -10.68 5.67 2.98
N ARG A 60 -11.91 6.19 2.86
CA ARG A 60 -12.30 7.11 1.78
C ARG A 60 -11.61 8.47 1.84
N ASP A 61 -11.21 8.90 3.04
CA ASP A 61 -10.50 10.17 3.24
C ASP A 61 -9.03 10.07 2.77
N ILE A 62 -8.48 8.85 2.67
CA ILE A 62 -7.08 8.61 2.26
C ILE A 62 -6.99 8.26 0.77
N ILE A 63 -7.85 7.36 0.28
CA ILE A 63 -7.76 6.80 -1.07
C ILE A 63 -8.48 7.65 -2.12
N ASN A 64 -8.04 7.54 -3.37
CA ASN A 64 -8.83 8.06 -4.50
C ASN A 64 -9.91 7.05 -4.90
N ILE A 65 -11.17 7.30 -4.50
CA ILE A 65 -12.31 6.43 -4.78
C ILE A 65 -12.52 6.20 -6.28
N SER A 66 -12.15 7.15 -7.14
CA SER A 66 -12.31 7.00 -8.60
C SER A 66 -11.53 5.81 -9.17
N LYS A 67 -10.48 5.38 -8.49
CA LYS A 67 -9.65 4.21 -8.84
C LYS A 67 -10.31 2.86 -8.53
N PHE A 68 -11.42 2.87 -7.80
CA PHE A 68 -12.22 1.68 -7.55
C PHE A 68 -13.31 1.46 -8.62
N LYS A 69 -13.03 1.91 -9.85
CA LYS A 69 -13.83 1.68 -11.06
C LYS A 69 -13.02 0.84 -12.05
N GLY A 70 -13.67 -0.14 -12.67
CA GLY A 70 -13.02 -1.03 -13.64
C GLY A 70 -12.30 -2.20 -12.97
N GLU A 71 -11.07 -2.47 -13.40
CA GLU A 71 -10.26 -3.58 -12.91
C GLU A 71 -9.58 -3.25 -11.58
N LEU A 72 -9.46 -4.25 -10.71
CA LEU A 72 -8.95 -4.13 -9.35
C LEU A 72 -7.97 -5.26 -9.04
N HIS A 73 -6.84 -4.95 -8.40
CA HIS A 73 -6.02 -5.97 -7.76
C HIS A 73 -6.75 -6.59 -6.58
N LEU A 74 -6.77 -7.91 -6.50
CA LEU A 74 -7.35 -8.65 -5.40
C LEU A 74 -6.35 -9.62 -4.77
N GLU A 75 -6.25 -9.56 -3.44
CA GLU A 75 -5.49 -10.53 -2.65
C GLU A 75 -6.34 -10.92 -1.44
N PRO A 76 -6.70 -12.22 -1.24
CA PRO A 76 -7.31 -12.69 -0.01
C PRO A 76 -6.29 -12.67 1.12
N ALA A 77 -6.77 -12.49 2.35
CA ALA A 77 -5.91 -12.57 3.53
C ALA A 77 -5.22 -13.95 3.60
N MET A 78 -3.95 -13.94 3.99
CA MET A 78 -3.13 -15.13 4.15
C MET A 78 -3.70 -16.04 5.24
N GLY A 79 -3.84 -17.33 4.94
CA GLY A 79 -4.23 -18.38 5.87
C GLY A 79 -3.05 -18.99 6.62
N ILE A 80 -3.35 -19.79 7.65
CA ILE A 80 -2.33 -20.58 8.35
C ILE A 80 -1.83 -21.68 7.41
N GLY A 81 -0.50 -21.73 7.21
CA GLY A 81 0.14 -22.71 6.32
C GLY A 81 0.38 -22.20 4.90
N ASP A 82 -0.08 -21.03 4.55
CA ASP A 82 0.25 -20.39 3.27
C ASP A 82 1.74 -20.03 3.22
N ARG A 83 2.28 -20.01 2.01
CA ARG A 83 3.66 -19.55 1.78
C ARG A 83 3.72 -18.03 1.97
N PHE A 84 4.68 -17.59 2.75
CA PHE A 84 4.97 -16.18 2.90
C PHE A 84 5.98 -15.75 1.81
N GLU A 85 5.47 -15.08 0.79
CA GLU A 85 6.25 -14.52 -0.33
C GLU A 85 5.93 -13.01 -0.41
N GLY A 86 6.87 -12.17 -0.84
CA GLY A 86 6.71 -10.71 -0.78
C GLY A 86 7.15 -10.14 0.58
N HIS A 87 6.29 -9.33 1.24
CA HIS A 87 6.56 -8.77 2.58
C HIS A 87 5.27 -8.66 3.39
N ILE A 88 5.37 -8.17 4.64
CA ILE A 88 4.19 -7.97 5.49
C ILE A 88 3.41 -6.76 4.99
N VAL A 89 2.24 -7.01 4.38
CA VAL A 89 1.29 -6.00 3.93
C VAL A 89 0.04 -6.09 4.80
N GLN A 90 -0.37 -4.95 5.36
CA GLN A 90 -1.54 -4.88 6.23
C GLN A 90 -2.81 -4.51 5.46
N GLY A 91 -2.65 -3.84 4.32
CA GLY A 91 -3.72 -3.22 3.56
C GLY A 91 -4.12 -1.86 4.13
N HIS A 92 -3.21 -1.20 4.83
CA HIS A 92 -3.41 0.10 5.44
C HIS A 92 -2.62 1.16 4.66
N ILE A 93 -3.30 1.82 3.74
CA ILE A 93 -2.68 2.81 2.86
C ILE A 93 -2.18 4.00 3.67
N ASP A 94 -0.92 4.36 3.45
CA ASP A 94 -0.29 5.51 4.10
C ASP A 94 -0.57 6.81 3.33
N CYS A 95 -0.45 6.75 2.00
CA CYS A 95 -0.64 7.91 1.14
C CYS A 95 -0.93 7.50 -0.32
N ILE A 96 -1.27 8.50 -1.12
CA ILE A 96 -1.32 8.38 -2.58
C ILE A 96 0.03 8.82 -3.15
N GLY A 97 0.62 7.97 -3.99
CA GLY A 97 1.75 8.31 -4.84
C GLY A 97 1.30 8.59 -6.27
N GLU A 98 2.17 9.21 -7.07
CA GLU A 98 1.94 9.48 -8.48
C GLU A 98 3.12 8.99 -9.33
N VAL A 99 2.83 8.28 -10.41
CA VAL A 99 3.83 7.84 -11.38
C VAL A 99 4.35 9.05 -12.15
N LYS A 100 5.61 9.42 -11.97
CA LYS A 100 6.25 10.59 -12.63
C LYS A 100 7.05 10.20 -13.85
N GLU A 101 7.64 9.01 -13.87
CA GLU A 101 8.45 8.55 -15.00
C GLU A 101 8.30 7.05 -15.18
N ILE A 102 8.31 6.61 -16.43
CA ILE A 102 8.32 5.20 -16.82
C ILE A 102 9.43 5.01 -17.84
N GLN A 103 10.41 4.17 -17.54
CA GLN A 103 11.53 3.88 -18.42
C GLN A 103 11.67 2.38 -18.66
N ARG A 104 11.47 1.95 -19.89
CA ARG A 104 11.70 0.55 -20.28
C ARG A 104 13.19 0.22 -20.24
N ARG A 105 13.51 -0.94 -19.73
CA ARG A 105 14.83 -1.53 -19.66
C ARG A 105 14.82 -2.90 -20.36
N GLU A 106 16.01 -3.45 -20.58
CA GLU A 106 16.18 -4.77 -21.21
C GLU A 106 15.41 -5.86 -20.42
N ASN A 107 15.49 -5.85 -19.08
CA ASN A 107 14.95 -6.90 -18.21
C ASN A 107 13.83 -6.41 -17.29
N GLY A 108 13.11 -5.33 -17.66
CA GLY A 108 12.01 -4.80 -16.85
C GLY A 108 11.66 -3.36 -17.22
N THR A 109 10.88 -2.73 -16.34
CA THR A 109 10.51 -1.32 -16.49
C THR A 109 10.71 -0.60 -15.17
N ASP A 110 11.44 0.51 -15.22
CA ASP A 110 11.59 1.40 -14.09
C ASP A 110 10.37 2.31 -13.98
N PHE A 111 9.85 2.45 -12.78
CA PHE A 111 8.85 3.44 -12.42
C PHE A 111 9.43 4.35 -11.35
N ILE A 112 9.35 5.67 -11.56
CA ILE A 112 9.62 6.67 -10.54
C ILE A 112 8.28 7.16 -10.02
N ILE A 113 8.08 7.01 -8.71
CA ILE A 113 6.84 7.35 -8.02
C ILE A 113 7.14 8.44 -7.01
N GLU A 114 6.43 9.56 -7.15
CA GLU A 114 6.46 10.65 -6.17
C GLU A 114 5.46 10.37 -5.05
N VAL A 115 5.85 10.70 -3.82
CA VAL A 115 5.00 10.62 -2.63
C VAL A 115 5.10 11.90 -1.83
N PRO A 116 4.12 12.21 -0.95
CA PRO A 116 4.24 13.32 -0.03
C PRO A 116 5.51 13.21 0.81
N LYS A 117 6.22 14.33 0.99
CA LYS A 117 7.57 14.37 1.56
C LYS A 117 7.70 13.73 2.94
N GLU A 118 6.63 13.77 3.72
CA GLU A 118 6.57 13.17 5.05
C GLU A 118 6.68 11.64 5.06
N TYR A 119 6.33 10.97 3.96
CA TYR A 119 6.39 9.50 3.86
C TYR A 119 7.72 8.98 3.34
N ILE A 120 8.57 9.83 2.72
CA ILE A 120 9.83 9.38 2.14
C ILE A 120 10.78 8.76 3.19
N ARG A 121 10.67 9.18 4.46
CA ARG A 121 11.46 8.65 5.57
C ARG A 121 11.22 7.18 5.88
N TYR A 122 10.09 6.63 5.44
CA TYR A 122 9.74 5.21 5.60
C TYR A 122 10.17 4.36 4.41
N ILE A 123 10.62 4.99 3.33
CA ILE A 123 11.00 4.35 2.08
C ILE A 123 12.51 4.18 2.05
N VAL A 124 12.98 2.92 2.11
CA VAL A 124 14.39 2.58 2.30
C VAL A 124 14.92 1.86 1.06
N PRO A 125 16.09 2.25 0.49
CA PRO A 125 16.69 1.52 -0.62
C PRO A 125 16.89 0.04 -0.28
N LYS A 126 16.54 -0.84 -1.20
CA LYS A 126 16.49 -2.31 -1.06
C LYS A 126 15.45 -2.83 -0.07
N GLY A 127 14.64 -1.96 0.51
CA GLY A 127 13.46 -2.34 1.29
C GLY A 127 12.29 -2.71 0.40
N SER A 128 11.16 -3.03 1.04
CA SER A 128 9.91 -3.36 0.38
C SER A 128 8.90 -2.21 0.46
N ILE A 129 7.99 -2.17 -0.49
CA ILE A 129 6.87 -1.24 -0.53
C ILE A 129 5.69 -1.93 -1.24
N ALA A 130 4.47 -1.65 -0.83
CA ALA A 130 3.29 -2.09 -1.56
C ALA A 130 2.72 -0.93 -2.40
N ILE A 131 2.53 -1.17 -3.70
CA ILE A 131 1.95 -0.23 -4.66
C ILE A 131 0.67 -0.83 -5.21
N ASP A 132 -0.47 -0.21 -4.93
CA ASP A 132 -1.81 -0.79 -5.19
C ASP A 132 -1.89 -2.27 -4.77
N GLY A 133 -1.27 -2.61 -3.63
CA GLY A 133 -1.21 -3.95 -3.06
C GLY A 133 -0.10 -4.86 -3.60
N VAL A 134 0.65 -4.44 -4.60
CA VAL A 134 1.77 -5.23 -5.17
C VAL A 134 3.03 -5.01 -4.38
N SER A 135 3.60 -6.06 -3.80
CA SER A 135 4.91 -6.04 -3.11
C SER A 135 6.04 -5.84 -4.10
N LEU A 136 6.82 -4.79 -3.93
CA LEU A 136 7.93 -4.43 -4.81
C LEU A 136 9.18 -4.06 -4.02
N THR A 137 10.34 -4.28 -4.61
CA THR A 137 11.62 -3.86 -4.05
C THR A 137 11.97 -2.45 -4.49
N ILE A 138 12.36 -1.60 -3.55
CA ILE A 138 12.81 -0.24 -3.79
C ILE A 138 14.26 -0.26 -4.29
N ASN A 139 14.49 0.24 -5.50
CA ASN A 139 15.83 0.30 -6.09
C ASN A 139 16.60 1.55 -5.66
N SER A 140 15.93 2.70 -5.64
CA SER A 140 16.54 3.99 -5.27
C SER A 140 15.51 4.90 -4.62
N VAL A 141 15.98 5.79 -3.74
CA VAL A 141 15.16 6.79 -3.07
C VAL A 141 15.74 8.17 -3.36
N TYR A 142 14.89 9.14 -3.64
CA TYR A 142 15.21 10.54 -3.94
C TYR A 142 14.56 11.45 -2.89
N GLN A 143 14.56 12.76 -3.13
CA GLN A 143 14.07 13.73 -2.14
C GLN A 143 12.59 13.56 -1.76
N ASN A 144 11.73 13.26 -2.74
CA ASN A 144 10.28 13.05 -2.59
C ASN A 144 9.73 11.94 -3.49
N SER A 145 10.61 11.10 -4.02
CA SER A 145 10.24 10.02 -4.91
C SER A 145 11.14 8.80 -4.72
N PHE A 146 10.73 7.69 -5.26
CA PHE A 146 11.52 6.47 -5.25
C PHE A 146 11.36 5.74 -6.58
N ARG A 147 12.32 4.86 -6.87
CA ARG A 147 12.31 4.02 -8.06
C ARG A 147 12.12 2.56 -7.70
N VAL A 148 11.24 1.90 -8.44
CA VAL A 148 11.09 0.44 -8.48
C VAL A 148 11.32 -0.06 -9.90
N THR A 149 11.98 -1.22 -10.04
CA THR A 149 12.14 -1.90 -11.34
C THR A 149 11.23 -3.13 -11.34
N ILE A 150 10.29 -3.16 -12.26
CA ILE A 150 9.26 -4.18 -12.33
C ILE A 150 9.58 -5.15 -13.47
N ILE A 151 9.65 -6.45 -13.14
CA ILE A 151 9.97 -7.51 -14.09
C ILE A 151 8.78 -7.78 -15.04
N PRO A 152 9.03 -8.32 -16.25
CA PRO A 152 7.98 -8.54 -17.25
C PRO A 152 6.81 -9.39 -16.73
N HIS A 153 7.09 -10.39 -15.89
CA HIS A 153 6.05 -11.22 -15.29
C HIS A 153 5.06 -10.38 -14.45
N THR A 154 5.57 -9.55 -13.53
CA THR A 154 4.73 -8.70 -12.68
C THR A 154 3.93 -7.67 -13.50
N LEU A 155 4.55 -7.08 -14.54
CA LEU A 155 3.83 -6.17 -15.44
C LEU A 155 2.66 -6.84 -16.15
N LYS A 156 2.79 -8.14 -16.47
CA LYS A 156 1.75 -8.91 -17.16
C LYS A 156 0.64 -9.35 -16.21
N GLU A 157 0.99 -9.76 -15.00
CA GLU A 157 0.05 -10.35 -14.03
C GLU A 157 -0.63 -9.31 -13.13
N THR A 158 -0.25 -8.02 -13.27
CA THR A 158 -0.83 -6.92 -12.49
C THR A 158 -1.27 -5.76 -13.38
N LEU A 159 -2.09 -4.87 -12.83
CA LEU A 159 -2.52 -3.65 -13.53
C LEU A 159 -1.38 -2.64 -13.72
N ILE A 160 -0.22 -2.83 -13.04
CA ILE A 160 0.91 -1.89 -13.13
C ILE A 160 1.41 -1.75 -14.57
N GLY A 161 1.32 -2.83 -15.37
CA GLY A 161 1.68 -2.79 -16.78
C GLY A 161 0.88 -1.81 -17.63
N SER A 162 -0.30 -1.41 -17.17
CA SER A 162 -1.18 -0.43 -17.84
C SER A 162 -0.99 1.01 -17.35
N TYR A 163 -0.19 1.24 -16.29
CA TYR A 163 -0.01 2.56 -15.70
C TYR A 163 0.71 3.52 -16.66
N LYS A 164 0.38 4.79 -16.51
CA LYS A 164 0.92 5.91 -17.31
C LYS A 164 1.48 6.97 -16.36
N ILE A 165 2.27 7.87 -16.89
CA ILE A 165 2.67 9.08 -16.20
C ILE A 165 1.42 9.83 -15.77
N GLY A 166 1.35 10.26 -14.50
CA GLY A 166 0.18 10.86 -13.85
C GLY A 166 -0.78 9.83 -13.22
N THR A 167 -0.52 8.51 -13.34
CA THR A 167 -1.32 7.51 -12.62
C THR A 167 -1.07 7.64 -11.11
N GLU A 168 -2.13 7.87 -10.35
CA GLU A 168 -2.09 7.82 -8.90
C GLU A 168 -2.08 6.37 -8.43
N VAL A 169 -1.39 6.08 -7.31
CA VAL A 169 -1.26 4.73 -6.75
C VAL A 169 -1.38 4.76 -5.23
N ASN A 170 -2.03 3.76 -4.66
CA ASN A 170 -2.06 3.58 -3.21
C ASN A 170 -0.69 3.08 -2.75
N ILE A 171 -0.13 3.73 -1.74
CA ILE A 171 1.17 3.38 -1.17
C ILE A 171 0.98 2.90 0.27
N GLU A 172 1.51 1.71 0.55
CA GLU A 172 1.73 1.22 1.91
C GLU A 172 3.22 1.00 2.11
N THR A 173 3.81 1.73 3.05
CA THR A 173 5.21 1.60 3.43
C THR A 173 5.42 0.39 4.34
N ASP A 174 6.64 -0.15 4.37
CA ASP A 174 6.94 -1.29 5.22
C ASP A 174 6.68 -0.97 6.70
N ILE A 175 5.90 -1.82 7.35
CA ILE A 175 5.50 -1.64 8.76
C ILE A 175 6.71 -1.56 9.70
N PHE A 176 7.80 -2.27 9.41
CA PHE A 176 9.01 -2.20 10.22
C PHE A 176 9.66 -0.82 10.17
N ALA A 177 9.69 -0.16 9.01
CA ALA A 177 10.21 1.20 8.89
C ALA A 177 9.42 2.18 9.76
N ARG A 178 8.09 2.04 9.79
CA ARG A 178 7.19 2.86 10.64
C ARG A 178 7.43 2.61 12.13
N TYR A 179 7.56 1.36 12.56
CA TYR A 179 7.83 1.04 13.96
C TYR A 179 9.20 1.58 14.41
N ILE A 180 10.23 1.40 13.61
CA ILE A 180 11.57 1.88 13.93
C ILE A 180 11.58 3.40 14.06
N GLU A 181 10.99 4.11 13.11
CA GLU A 181 10.91 5.58 13.12
C GLU A 181 10.14 6.08 14.35
N HIS A 182 9.00 5.46 14.65
CA HIS A 182 8.20 5.81 15.83
C HIS A 182 8.99 5.64 17.12
N ILE A 183 9.68 4.51 17.32
CA ILE A 183 10.48 4.23 18.51
C ILE A 183 11.63 5.24 18.66
N LEU A 184 12.33 5.56 17.55
CA LEU A 184 13.43 6.50 17.56
C LEU A 184 12.98 7.92 17.91
N ASN A 185 11.82 8.34 17.41
CA ASN A 185 11.25 9.67 17.72
C ASN A 185 10.70 9.74 19.14
N PHE A 186 10.13 8.65 19.66
CA PHE A 186 9.71 8.59 21.07
C PHE A 186 10.91 8.80 22.01
N LYS A 187 12.02 8.09 21.77
CA LYS A 187 13.24 8.26 22.57
C LYS A 187 13.88 9.64 22.48
N LYS A 188 13.64 10.40 21.39
CA LYS A 188 14.14 11.79 21.29
C LYS A 188 13.35 12.75 22.15
N ARG A 189 12.05 12.51 22.37
CA ARG A 189 11.18 13.35 23.22
C ARG A 189 11.54 13.25 24.71
N ASP A 190 12.03 12.10 25.15
CA ASP A 190 12.42 11.86 26.54
C ASP A 190 13.85 12.28 26.89
N ARG A 191 14.60 12.84 25.93
CA ARG A 191 15.93 13.42 26.22
C ARG A 191 15.73 14.79 26.86
N VAL A 192 16.01 14.86 28.17
CA VAL A 192 16.17 16.12 28.90
C VAL A 192 17.17 16.99 28.15
N SER A 193 16.76 18.17 27.72
CA SER A 193 17.65 19.11 27.04
C SER A 193 18.60 19.77 28.08
N TRP A 194 19.74 20.26 27.64
CA TRP A 194 20.61 21.07 28.52
C TRP A 194 19.86 22.25 29.13
N GLY A 195 18.89 22.85 28.43
CA GLY A 195 18.03 23.89 28.94
C GLY A 195 17.10 23.45 30.08
N ASP A 196 16.64 22.18 30.05
CA ASP A 196 15.86 21.61 31.16
C ASP A 196 16.75 21.39 32.39
N ILE A 197 17.99 20.96 32.18
CA ILE A 197 19.00 20.82 33.26
C ILE A 197 19.31 22.19 33.88
N ASP A 198 19.56 23.20 33.06
CA ASP A 198 19.83 24.56 33.52
C ASP A 198 18.66 25.14 34.31
N SER A 199 17.40 24.90 33.86
CA SER A 199 16.21 25.37 34.57
C SER A 199 16.03 24.69 35.94
N ILE A 200 16.39 23.38 36.02
CA ILE A 200 16.36 22.63 37.30
C ILE A 200 17.47 23.17 38.24
N LEU A 201 18.66 23.44 37.72
CA LEU A 201 19.78 23.97 38.52
C LEU A 201 19.53 25.42 39.02
N MET A 202 18.79 26.22 38.25
CA MET A 202 18.46 27.59 38.67
C MET A 202 17.24 27.67 39.62
N SER A 203 16.56 26.55 39.84
CA SER A 203 15.41 26.50 40.79
C SER A 203 15.82 26.12 42.22
N TYR A 204 17.10 25.92 42.46
CA TYR A 204 17.73 25.73 43.77
C TYR A 204 18.60 26.96 44.11
#